data_dadfb9c74f5105ef58faf425ffe7e831
#
_entry.id   dadfb9c74f5105ef58faf425ffe7e831
#
_cell.length_a   1.000
_cell.length_b   1.000
_cell.length_c   1.000
_cell.angle_alpha   90.00
_cell.angle_beta   90.00
_cell.angle_gamma   90.00
#
_symmetry.space_group_name_H-M   'P 1'
#
loop_
_entity.id
_entity.type
_entity.pdbx_description
1 polymer ?
#
loop_
_entity_poly.entity_id
_entity_poly.type
_entity_poly.pdbx_seq_one_letter_code
_entity_poly.pdbx_strand_id
1 'polypeptide(L)'
;FNTLSKQIPSDIQSNLTMANTRARIRMTTLYTFAGSNGMLVAGTGNKVEDFGVGFFTKYGDGGVDISPIADLMKSEVYAIAKELKIIKSIQDAAPTDGLWADGRNDEDQLGATYNELEWAMKEYKNSKENRFIGRDKEVFDIFKKLHLANQHKMKPIPVCMVPQELK
;
A
#
# COMPACT_ATOMS: atom_id res chain seq x y z
N PHE A 1 2.72 -11.43 -17.79
CA PHE A 1 3.30 -12.05 -16.58
C PHE A 1 3.95 -13.41 -16.91
N ASN A 2 3.19 -14.37 -17.45
CA ASN A 2 3.66 -15.75 -17.69
C ASN A 2 4.92 -15.84 -18.56
N THR A 3 5.08 -14.97 -19.55
CA THR A 3 6.29 -14.91 -20.38
C THR A 3 7.50 -14.45 -19.59
N LEU A 4 7.33 -13.40 -18.77
CA LEU A 4 8.39 -12.88 -17.92
C LEU A 4 8.79 -13.89 -16.84
N SER A 5 7.83 -14.54 -16.17
CA SER A 5 8.13 -15.50 -15.11
C SER A 5 8.98 -16.70 -15.59
N LYS A 6 8.85 -17.09 -16.88
CA LYS A 6 9.69 -18.14 -17.48
C LYS A 6 11.15 -17.73 -17.68
N GLN A 7 11.44 -16.42 -17.67
CA GLN A 7 12.79 -15.89 -17.88
C GLN A 7 13.48 -15.56 -16.53
N ILE A 8 12.73 -15.51 -15.43
CA ILE A 8 13.28 -15.25 -14.11
C ILE A 8 13.81 -16.57 -13.52
N PRO A 9 15.02 -16.61 -12.94
CA PRO A 9 15.53 -17.79 -12.25
C PRO A 9 14.56 -18.27 -11.15
N SER A 10 14.34 -19.59 -11.06
CA SER A 10 13.34 -20.17 -10.17
C SER A 10 13.64 -19.98 -8.68
N ASP A 11 14.90 -19.90 -8.33
CA ASP A 11 15.40 -19.70 -6.96
C ASP A 11 15.03 -18.32 -6.35
N ILE A 12 14.75 -17.33 -7.19
CA ILE A 12 14.30 -15.98 -6.76
C ILE A 12 12.78 -15.77 -6.91
N GLN A 13 12.03 -16.77 -7.38
CA GLN A 13 10.58 -16.68 -7.58
C GLN A 13 9.79 -16.99 -6.30
N SER A 14 10.03 -16.25 -5.20
CA SER A 14 9.13 -16.34 -4.04
C SER A 14 7.74 -15.80 -4.38
N ASN A 15 6.72 -16.22 -3.63
CA ASN A 15 5.34 -15.74 -3.80
C ASN A 15 5.26 -14.20 -3.74
N LEU A 16 5.96 -13.58 -2.78
CA LEU A 16 5.99 -12.12 -2.63
C LEU A 16 6.71 -11.44 -3.79
N THR A 17 7.84 -11.98 -4.25
CA THR A 17 8.58 -11.45 -5.40
C THR A 17 7.70 -11.45 -6.64
N MET A 18 6.95 -12.54 -6.86
CA MET A 18 6.09 -12.67 -8.02
C MET A 18 4.80 -11.84 -7.91
N ALA A 19 4.24 -11.65 -6.72
CA ALA A 19 3.15 -10.72 -6.46
C ALA A 19 3.57 -9.28 -6.79
N ASN A 20 4.71 -8.83 -6.28
CA ASN A 20 5.28 -7.51 -6.61
C ASN A 20 5.57 -7.36 -8.11
N THR A 21 5.98 -8.41 -8.79
CA THR A 21 6.20 -8.40 -10.24
C THR A 21 4.87 -8.20 -10.99
N ARG A 22 3.78 -8.85 -10.57
CA ARG A 22 2.44 -8.61 -11.14
C ARG A 22 1.98 -7.16 -10.96
N ALA A 23 2.14 -6.59 -9.76
CA ALA A 23 1.78 -5.20 -9.49
C ALA A 23 2.55 -4.23 -10.40
N ARG A 24 3.85 -4.45 -10.63
CA ARG A 24 4.66 -3.63 -11.53
C ARG A 24 4.28 -3.76 -13.00
N ILE A 25 3.89 -4.95 -13.45
CA ILE A 25 3.38 -5.14 -14.81
C ILE A 25 2.03 -4.40 -15.00
N ARG A 26 1.14 -4.44 -14.01
CA ARG A 26 -0.11 -3.67 -14.02
C ARG A 26 0.19 -2.17 -14.14
N MET A 27 1.11 -1.65 -13.33
CA MET A 27 1.55 -0.25 -13.39
C MET A 27 2.10 0.10 -14.78
N THR A 28 3.01 -0.69 -15.33
CA THR A 28 3.56 -0.49 -16.69
C THR A 28 2.46 -0.44 -17.74
N THR A 29 1.47 -1.31 -17.64
CA THR A 29 0.32 -1.33 -18.56
C THR A 29 -0.51 -0.05 -18.44
N LEU A 30 -0.83 0.38 -17.20
CA LEU A 30 -1.58 1.63 -16.98
C LEU A 30 -0.85 2.84 -17.57
N TYR A 31 0.45 2.96 -17.33
CA TYR A 31 1.26 4.06 -17.89
C TYR A 31 1.38 4.00 -19.41
N THR A 32 1.37 2.81 -20.00
CA THR A 32 1.32 2.67 -21.47
C THR A 32 0.04 3.27 -22.05
N PHE A 33 -1.12 2.98 -21.44
CA PHE A 33 -2.40 3.57 -21.85
C PHE A 33 -2.46 5.06 -21.54
N ALA A 34 -2.05 5.48 -20.35
CA ALA A 34 -2.06 6.88 -19.94
C ALA A 34 -1.19 7.73 -20.86
N GLY A 35 0.06 7.31 -21.14
CA GLY A 35 0.96 8.02 -22.03
C GLY A 35 0.45 8.11 -23.46
N SER A 36 -0.16 7.01 -23.99
CA SER A 36 -0.76 7.00 -25.33
C SER A 36 -1.95 7.96 -25.47
N ASN A 37 -2.66 8.27 -24.37
CA ASN A 37 -3.87 9.09 -24.39
C ASN A 37 -3.69 10.47 -23.72
N GLY A 38 -2.47 10.84 -23.32
CA GLY A 38 -2.21 12.10 -22.62
C GLY A 38 -2.91 12.18 -21.25
N MET A 39 -3.01 11.07 -20.54
CA MET A 39 -3.68 10.94 -19.24
C MET A 39 -2.69 10.72 -18.10
N LEU A 40 -3.14 10.95 -16.86
CA LEU A 40 -2.43 10.62 -15.63
C LEU A 40 -2.95 9.30 -15.06
N VAL A 41 -2.09 8.61 -14.30
CA VAL A 41 -2.48 7.42 -13.53
C VAL A 41 -2.91 7.88 -12.12
N ALA A 42 -4.16 7.57 -11.76
CA ALA A 42 -4.71 7.84 -10.43
C ALA A 42 -4.53 6.62 -9.52
N GLY A 43 -3.93 6.85 -8.35
CA GLY A 43 -3.77 5.86 -7.30
C GLY A 43 -5.06 5.65 -6.50
N THR A 44 -5.18 4.48 -5.91
CA THR A 44 -6.34 4.06 -5.11
C THR A 44 -5.99 3.74 -3.66
N GLY A 45 -4.74 3.95 -3.25
CA GLY A 45 -4.28 3.76 -1.89
C GLY A 45 -4.87 4.79 -0.93
N ASN A 46 -5.20 4.37 0.28
CA ASN A 46 -5.69 5.24 1.35
C ASN A 46 -4.56 5.57 2.34
N LYS A 47 -4.85 6.44 3.30
CA LYS A 47 -3.87 6.95 4.27
C LYS A 47 -3.19 5.86 5.10
N VAL A 48 -3.94 4.83 5.51
CA VAL A 48 -3.40 3.73 6.31
C VAL A 48 -2.47 2.87 5.47
N GLU A 49 -2.89 2.53 4.25
CA GLU A 49 -2.12 1.72 3.31
C GLU A 49 -0.83 2.45 2.90
N ASP A 50 -0.94 3.68 2.39
CA ASP A 50 0.17 4.39 1.77
C ASP A 50 1.13 5.02 2.79
N PHE A 51 0.60 5.65 3.84
CA PHE A 51 1.40 6.42 4.81
C PHE A 51 1.41 5.84 6.23
N GLY A 52 0.57 4.86 6.51
CA GLY A 52 0.57 4.10 7.74
C GLY A 52 1.53 2.93 7.71
N VAL A 53 1.15 1.86 7.04
CA VAL A 53 1.88 0.59 7.03
C VAL A 53 2.74 0.36 5.78
N GLY A 54 2.57 1.16 4.72
CA GLY A 54 3.27 0.98 3.45
C GLY A 54 2.86 -0.31 2.75
N PHE A 55 1.57 -0.64 2.78
CA PHE A 55 1.00 -1.84 2.19
C PHE A 55 0.73 -1.65 0.69
N PHE A 56 1.80 -1.51 -0.06
CA PHE A 56 1.79 -1.42 -1.52
C PHE A 56 3.13 -1.85 -2.10
N THR A 57 3.16 -2.14 -3.37
CA THR A 57 4.40 -2.40 -4.11
C THR A 57 4.97 -1.08 -4.62
N LYS A 58 6.17 -0.71 -4.15
CA LYS A 58 6.90 0.45 -4.68
C LYS A 58 7.12 0.27 -6.19
N TYR A 59 6.70 1.27 -6.98
CA TYR A 59 6.68 1.22 -8.43
C TYR A 59 5.79 0.11 -9.04
N GLY A 60 4.79 -0.33 -8.26
CA GLY A 60 3.66 -1.12 -8.72
C GLY A 60 2.39 -0.31 -8.55
N ASP A 61 1.49 -0.73 -7.69
CA ASP A 61 0.28 0.01 -7.31
C ASP A 61 0.58 1.36 -6.63
N GLY A 62 1.76 1.51 -5.98
CA GLY A 62 2.26 2.81 -5.51
C GLY A 62 2.94 3.69 -6.58
N GLY A 63 3.01 3.24 -7.83
CA GLY A 63 3.54 4.01 -8.96
C GLY A 63 2.42 4.76 -9.68
N VAL A 64 2.11 5.97 -9.22
CA VAL A 64 0.97 6.78 -9.68
C VAL A 64 1.36 8.25 -9.80
N ASP A 65 0.60 9.03 -10.59
CA ASP A 65 0.82 10.47 -10.75
C ASP A 65 0.05 11.30 -9.73
N ILE A 66 -1.14 10.82 -9.31
CA ILE A 66 -1.98 11.46 -8.32
C ILE A 66 -2.56 10.42 -7.36
N SER A 67 -2.83 10.83 -6.12
CA SER A 67 -3.42 9.96 -5.08
C SER A 67 -4.64 10.63 -4.43
N PRO A 68 -5.82 10.59 -5.08
CA PRO A 68 -6.98 11.40 -4.68
C PRO A 68 -7.54 11.08 -3.29
N ILE A 69 -7.35 9.87 -2.79
CA ILE A 69 -7.90 9.40 -1.50
C ILE A 69 -6.81 9.08 -0.46
N ALA A 70 -5.54 9.40 -0.75
CA ALA A 70 -4.43 9.03 0.13
C ALA A 70 -4.40 9.79 1.48
N ASP A 71 -5.14 10.89 1.62
CA ASP A 71 -5.30 11.57 2.92
C ASP A 71 -6.50 11.05 3.74
N LEU A 72 -7.30 10.15 3.18
CA LEU A 72 -8.46 9.56 3.84
C LEU A 72 -8.09 8.23 4.51
N MET A 73 -8.60 8.00 5.72
CA MET A 73 -8.60 6.68 6.35
C MET A 73 -9.52 5.72 5.59
N LYS A 74 -9.34 4.42 5.72
CA LYS A 74 -10.21 3.42 5.07
C LYS A 74 -11.68 3.59 5.47
N SER A 75 -11.94 3.85 6.75
CA SER A 75 -13.28 4.15 7.27
C SER A 75 -13.90 5.38 6.62
N GLU A 76 -13.12 6.43 6.36
CA GLU A 76 -13.56 7.65 5.69
C GLU A 76 -13.87 7.41 4.20
N VAL A 77 -13.07 6.56 3.53
CA VAL A 77 -13.35 6.12 2.15
C VAL A 77 -14.70 5.40 2.06
N TYR A 78 -15.00 4.51 3.01
CA TYR A 78 -16.31 3.85 3.07
C TYR A 78 -17.46 4.84 3.34
N ALA A 79 -17.25 5.81 4.22
CA ALA A 79 -18.26 6.84 4.49
C ALA A 79 -18.58 7.68 3.26
N ILE A 80 -17.54 8.11 2.53
CA ILE A 80 -17.70 8.86 1.26
C ILE A 80 -18.35 8.01 0.18
N ALA A 81 -17.96 6.74 0.04
CA ALA A 81 -18.58 5.82 -0.92
C ALA A 81 -20.08 5.65 -0.67
N LYS A 82 -20.50 5.59 0.60
CA LYS A 82 -21.92 5.55 0.98
C LYS A 82 -22.65 6.84 0.61
N GLU A 83 -22.05 8.00 0.89
CA GLU A 83 -22.63 9.32 0.57
C GLU A 83 -22.76 9.51 -0.95
N LEU A 84 -21.76 9.10 -1.70
CA LEU A 84 -21.76 9.12 -3.17
C LEU A 84 -22.64 8.03 -3.80
N LYS A 85 -23.32 7.22 -2.98
CA LYS A 85 -24.21 6.15 -3.42
C LYS A 85 -23.53 5.14 -4.38
N ILE A 86 -22.25 4.86 -4.12
CA ILE A 86 -21.55 3.79 -4.84
C ILE A 86 -22.31 2.48 -4.67
N ILE A 87 -22.38 1.67 -5.72
CA ILE A 87 -23.17 0.45 -5.74
C ILE A 87 -22.77 -0.50 -4.60
N LYS A 88 -23.77 -1.18 -4.04
CA LYS A 88 -23.63 -2.01 -2.84
C LYS A 88 -22.58 -3.11 -2.98
N SER A 89 -22.51 -3.74 -4.16
CA SER A 89 -21.53 -4.80 -4.45
C SER A 89 -20.07 -4.33 -4.34
N ILE A 90 -19.78 -3.04 -4.57
CA ILE A 90 -18.44 -2.47 -4.36
C ILE A 90 -18.21 -2.16 -2.88
N GLN A 91 -19.23 -1.59 -2.21
CA GLN A 91 -19.11 -1.25 -0.78
C GLN A 91 -18.93 -2.49 0.12
N ASP A 92 -19.57 -3.62 -0.24
CA ASP A 92 -19.54 -4.86 0.53
C ASP A 92 -18.37 -5.79 0.15
N ALA A 93 -17.61 -5.47 -0.90
CA ALA A 93 -16.47 -6.26 -1.33
C ALA A 93 -15.35 -6.21 -0.27
N ALA A 94 -14.83 -7.38 0.10
CA ALA A 94 -13.66 -7.46 0.95
C ALA A 94 -12.44 -6.82 0.25
N PRO A 95 -11.63 -6.02 0.96
CA PRO A 95 -10.44 -5.42 0.38
C PRO A 95 -9.41 -6.50 0.02
N THR A 96 -8.99 -6.52 -1.25
CA THR A 96 -7.98 -7.46 -1.75
C THR A 96 -7.16 -6.85 -2.87
N ASP A 97 -5.85 -7.12 -2.88
CA ASP A 97 -4.94 -6.72 -3.94
C ASP A 97 -5.06 -7.60 -5.21
N GLY A 98 -5.69 -8.79 -5.09
CA GLY A 98 -5.86 -9.74 -6.19
C GLY A 98 -4.53 -10.25 -6.76
N LEU A 99 -3.48 -10.29 -5.95
CA LEU A 99 -2.14 -10.75 -6.34
C LEU A 99 -1.88 -12.22 -5.95
N TRP A 100 -2.70 -12.78 -5.05
CA TRP A 100 -2.53 -14.11 -4.47
C TRP A 100 -3.55 -15.10 -5.02
N ALA A 101 -3.12 -16.33 -5.21
CA ALA A 101 -3.97 -17.40 -5.76
C ALA A 101 -4.94 -17.97 -4.72
N ASP A 102 -4.70 -17.80 -3.44
CA ASP A 102 -5.50 -18.32 -2.33
C ASP A 102 -6.65 -17.40 -1.89
N GLY A 103 -6.81 -16.24 -2.55
CA GLY A 103 -7.92 -15.34 -2.30
C GLY A 103 -7.89 -14.61 -0.95
N ARG A 104 -6.74 -14.58 -0.27
CA ARG A 104 -6.57 -13.85 1.00
C ARG A 104 -6.90 -12.38 0.83
N ASN A 105 -7.51 -11.79 1.85
CA ASN A 105 -7.77 -10.34 1.90
C ASN A 105 -6.58 -9.57 2.50
N ASP A 106 -6.66 -8.24 2.49
CA ASP A 106 -5.61 -7.36 2.96
C ASP A 106 -5.40 -7.48 4.48
N GLU A 107 -6.49 -7.61 5.26
CA GLU A 107 -6.44 -7.74 6.72
C GLU A 107 -5.77 -9.05 7.16
N ASP A 108 -6.00 -10.15 6.41
CA ASP A 108 -5.30 -11.43 6.62
C ASP A 108 -3.78 -11.28 6.41
N GLN A 109 -3.37 -10.48 5.42
CA GLN A 109 -1.97 -10.23 5.13
C GLN A 109 -1.31 -9.32 6.17
N LEU A 110 -2.04 -8.34 6.67
CA LEU A 110 -1.56 -7.36 7.64
C LEU A 110 -1.55 -7.91 9.07
N GLY A 111 -2.43 -8.87 9.39
CA GLY A 111 -2.61 -9.43 10.73
C GLY A 111 -3.40 -8.52 11.67
N ALA A 112 -4.06 -7.49 11.13
CA ALA A 112 -4.91 -6.56 11.85
C ALA A 112 -5.96 -5.97 10.91
N THR A 113 -7.13 -5.60 11.46
CA THR A 113 -8.18 -4.92 10.71
C THR A 113 -7.82 -3.46 10.41
N TYR A 114 -8.45 -2.89 9.39
CA TYR A 114 -8.23 -1.47 9.07
C TYR A 114 -8.57 -0.55 10.25
N ASN A 115 -9.65 -0.83 10.99
CA ASN A 115 -10.01 -0.04 12.18
C ASN A 115 -8.93 -0.09 13.26
N GLU A 116 -8.36 -1.26 13.51
CA GLU A 116 -7.25 -1.44 14.44
C GLU A 116 -5.99 -0.67 13.97
N LEU A 117 -5.68 -0.73 12.68
CA LEU A 117 -4.52 -0.02 12.10
C LEU A 117 -4.71 1.50 12.11
N GLU A 118 -5.94 2.01 11.89
CA GLU A 118 -6.28 3.43 12.02
C GLU A 118 -6.08 3.93 13.46
N TRP A 119 -6.51 3.12 14.43
CA TRP A 119 -6.27 3.40 15.84
C TRP A 119 -4.75 3.42 16.13
N ALA A 120 -4.02 2.40 15.73
CA ALA A 120 -2.58 2.32 15.95
C ALA A 120 -1.82 3.47 15.29
N MET A 121 -2.23 3.92 14.11
CA MET A 121 -1.65 5.07 13.41
C MET A 121 -1.83 6.37 14.21
N LYS A 122 -3.00 6.57 14.81
CA LYS A 122 -3.29 7.73 15.67
C LYS A 122 -2.43 7.70 16.94
N GLU A 123 -2.34 6.53 17.58
CA GLU A 123 -1.57 6.34 18.82
C GLU A 123 -0.06 6.44 18.58
N TYR A 124 0.43 5.96 17.44
CA TYR A 124 1.84 6.07 17.05
C TYR A 124 2.31 7.53 16.96
N LYS A 125 1.48 8.42 16.40
CA LYS A 125 1.75 9.86 16.36
C LYS A 125 1.79 10.50 17.76
N ASN A 126 1.05 9.94 18.71
CA ASN A 126 0.97 10.45 20.09
C ASN A 126 2.09 9.95 21.00
N SER A 127 3.02 9.10 20.49
CA SER A 127 4.20 8.59 21.22
C SER A 127 3.91 7.94 22.59
N LYS A 128 2.83 7.15 22.70
CA LYS A 128 2.37 6.57 23.99
C LYS A 128 2.54 5.03 24.04
N GLU A 129 3.70 4.53 23.63
CA GLU A 129 3.97 3.11 23.40
C GLU A 129 3.79 2.20 24.64
N ASN A 130 4.13 2.68 25.84
CA ASN A 130 4.29 1.80 27.03
C ASN A 130 2.99 1.52 27.79
N ARG A 131 1.81 1.90 27.26
CA ARG A 131 0.53 1.76 27.96
C ARG A 131 -0.38 0.66 27.41
N PHE A 132 -0.03 0.06 26.30
CA PHE A 132 -0.89 -0.93 25.64
C PHE A 132 -0.63 -2.33 26.14
N ILE A 133 -1.70 -3.13 26.28
CA ILE A 133 -1.68 -4.53 26.70
C ILE A 133 -2.57 -5.36 25.77
N GLY A 134 -2.38 -6.68 25.77
CA GLY A 134 -3.23 -7.59 24.98
C GLY A 134 -3.23 -7.26 23.49
N ARG A 135 -4.43 -7.27 22.87
CA ARG A 135 -4.60 -7.04 21.42
C ARG A 135 -4.13 -5.65 20.98
N ASP A 136 -4.38 -4.61 21.79
CA ASP A 136 -3.92 -3.25 21.48
C ASP A 136 -2.40 -3.17 21.32
N LYS A 137 -1.67 -3.86 22.22
CA LYS A 137 -0.21 -3.94 22.10
C LYS A 137 0.24 -4.68 20.86
N GLU A 138 -0.39 -5.82 20.56
CA GLU A 138 -0.09 -6.62 19.38
C GLU A 138 -0.29 -5.80 18.09
N VAL A 139 -1.43 -5.14 17.95
CA VAL A 139 -1.77 -4.30 16.79
C VAL A 139 -0.81 -3.12 16.66
N PHE A 140 -0.47 -2.47 17.78
CA PHE A 140 0.49 -1.36 17.78
C PHE A 140 1.88 -1.83 17.33
N ASP A 141 2.34 -3.00 17.80
CA ASP A 141 3.62 -3.58 17.42
C ASP A 141 3.63 -3.98 15.92
N ILE A 142 2.52 -4.54 15.40
CA ILE A 142 2.34 -4.82 13.97
C ILE A 142 2.46 -3.52 13.16
N PHE A 143 1.69 -2.49 13.51
CA PHE A 143 1.72 -1.21 12.83
C PHE A 143 3.13 -0.61 12.83
N LYS A 144 3.76 -0.51 13.99
CA LYS A 144 5.10 0.04 14.17
C LYS A 144 6.14 -0.69 13.33
N LYS A 145 6.11 -2.02 13.35
CA LYS A 145 7.01 -2.87 12.56
C LYS A 145 6.87 -2.60 11.06
N LEU A 146 5.64 -2.59 10.56
CA LEU A 146 5.36 -2.34 9.14
C LEU A 146 5.73 -0.92 8.74
N HIS A 147 5.35 0.08 9.55
CA HIS A 147 5.66 1.48 9.32
C HIS A 147 7.17 1.71 9.19
N LEU A 148 7.96 1.19 10.11
CA LEU A 148 9.42 1.35 10.09
C LEU A 148 10.08 0.61 8.92
N ALA A 149 9.66 -0.63 8.66
CA ALA A 149 10.21 -1.42 7.55
C ALA A 149 9.91 -0.81 6.17
N ASN A 150 8.79 -0.12 6.02
CA ASN A 150 8.30 0.42 4.75
C ASN A 150 8.57 1.92 4.55
N GLN A 151 9.35 2.58 5.42
CA GLN A 151 9.69 4.02 5.30
C GLN A 151 10.22 4.41 3.93
N HIS A 152 11.01 3.53 3.29
CA HIS A 152 11.57 3.75 1.95
C HIS A 152 10.52 3.83 0.84
N LYS A 153 9.28 3.37 1.09
CA LYS A 153 8.15 3.49 0.16
C LYS A 153 7.42 4.82 0.33
N MET A 154 7.32 5.29 1.58
CA MET A 154 6.49 6.44 1.99
C MET A 154 7.23 7.78 1.89
N LYS A 155 8.56 7.75 1.89
CA LYS A 155 9.41 8.95 1.84
C LYS A 155 9.91 9.21 0.42
N PRO A 156 10.21 10.46 0.08
CA PRO A 156 10.91 10.78 -1.15
C PRO A 156 12.22 10.00 -1.28
N ILE A 157 12.64 9.75 -2.53
CA ILE A 157 13.90 9.06 -2.80
C ILE A 157 15.04 9.86 -2.17
N PRO A 158 15.89 9.24 -1.34
CA PRO A 158 17.04 9.93 -0.76
C PRO A 158 18.02 10.42 -1.85
N VAL A 159 18.41 11.68 -1.77
CA VAL A 159 19.37 12.28 -2.67
C VAL A 159 20.67 12.53 -1.91
N CYS A 160 21.80 12.04 -2.46
CA CYS A 160 23.11 12.36 -1.93
C CYS A 160 23.43 13.84 -2.22
N MET A 161 23.51 14.65 -1.17
CA MET A 161 23.90 16.06 -1.29
C MET A 161 25.42 16.16 -1.35
N VAL A 162 25.95 16.42 -2.55
CA VAL A 162 27.39 16.66 -2.73
C VAL A 162 27.73 18.04 -2.19
N PRO A 163 28.72 18.14 -1.29
CA PRO A 163 29.22 19.44 -0.80
C PRO A 163 29.59 20.38 -1.95
N GLN A 164 29.44 21.70 -1.74
CA GLN A 164 29.64 22.68 -2.82
C GLN A 164 31.09 22.71 -3.29
N GLU A 165 32.02 22.50 -2.38
CA GLU A 165 33.47 22.43 -2.66
C GLU A 165 33.90 21.22 -3.49
N LEU A 166 33.00 20.23 -3.68
CA LEU A 166 33.25 19.04 -4.51
C LEU A 166 32.45 19.05 -5.83
N LYS A 167 31.73 20.12 -6.13
CA LYS A 167 31.02 20.35 -7.39
C LYS A 167 31.84 21.21 -8.33
#